data_06a2e35915da7a39df388884ccb8d21e
#
_entry.id   06a2e35915da7a39df388884ccb8d21e
#
_cell.length_a   1.000
_cell.length_b   1.000
_cell.length_c   1.000
_cell.angle_alpha   90.00
_cell.angle_beta   90.00
_cell.angle_gamma   90.00
#
_symmetry.space_group_name_H-M   'P 1'
#
loop_
_entity.id
_entity.type
_entity.pdbx_description
1 polymer ?
#
loop_
_entity_poly.entity_id
_entity_poly.type
_entity_poly.pdbx_seq_one_letter_code
_entity_poly.pdbx_strand_id
1 'polypeptide(L)'
;MMDKRLPARPATWHDFSGFDRSLYQINYPAKGAQALAETLSDELAGVLAEYGDVFASDSDEQKDKTHANTKVSTNPLRPFDHGVWVPLLHLYPQADVPVVQLSLPTHFDSHACYKLGAMLSGLRHLQILLIGSGSITHNLNHLRWQADTEDKLAKDFKVWLLRQLKTDIASALDWQTFTDYQQVHPSDEHLLPLFFALGAGQRVSVVHESMIHHSLGMDIYRFD
;
A
#
# COMPACT_ATOMS: atom_id res chain seq x y z
N MET A 1 -8.61 -17.94 34.65
CA MET A 1 -7.50 -17.24 33.96
C MET A 1 -7.69 -17.51 32.47
N MET A 2 -8.28 -16.59 31.70
CA MET A 2 -8.40 -16.74 30.25
C MET A 2 -7.00 -16.58 29.64
N ASP A 3 -6.59 -17.59 28.87
CA ASP A 3 -5.34 -17.54 28.11
C ASP A 3 -5.42 -16.40 27.08
N LYS A 4 -4.66 -15.33 27.35
CA LYS A 4 -4.63 -14.11 26.52
C LYS A 4 -3.89 -14.30 25.18
N ARG A 5 -3.62 -15.54 24.75
CA ARG A 5 -2.73 -15.87 23.64
C ARG A 5 -3.38 -16.55 22.43
N LEU A 6 -4.70 -16.46 22.28
CA LEU A 6 -5.29 -16.84 21.00
C LEU A 6 -4.98 -15.73 19.99
N PRO A 7 -4.38 -16.05 18.82
CA PRO A 7 -4.11 -15.05 17.81
C PRO A 7 -5.43 -14.35 17.47
N ALA A 8 -5.44 -13.02 17.57
CA ALA A 8 -6.59 -12.25 17.18
C ALA A 8 -6.93 -12.58 15.73
N ARG A 9 -8.21 -12.82 15.45
CA ARG A 9 -8.73 -12.89 14.08
C ARG A 9 -9.37 -11.55 13.78
N PRO A 10 -8.71 -10.64 13.07
CA PRO A 10 -9.31 -9.39 12.67
C PRO A 10 -10.57 -9.65 11.86
N ALA A 11 -11.59 -8.81 12.06
CA ALA A 11 -12.80 -8.87 11.24
C ALA A 11 -12.51 -8.40 9.81
N THR A 12 -13.31 -8.82 8.86
CA THR A 12 -13.31 -8.26 7.50
C THR A 12 -14.07 -6.94 7.53
N TRP A 13 -13.45 -5.87 7.10
CA TRP A 13 -14.07 -4.55 7.03
C TRP A 13 -14.46 -4.21 5.60
N HIS A 14 -15.74 -3.92 5.41
CA HIS A 14 -16.29 -3.49 4.12
C HIS A 14 -16.37 -1.95 4.13
N ASP A 15 -15.22 -1.31 4.00
CA ASP A 15 -15.03 0.14 4.02
C ASP A 15 -15.33 0.83 2.67
N PHE A 16 -16.24 0.25 1.90
CA PHE A 16 -16.74 0.74 0.62
C PHE A 16 -18.27 0.76 0.61
N SER A 17 -18.87 1.41 -0.39
CA SER A 17 -20.32 1.47 -0.54
C SER A 17 -20.72 1.45 -2.03
N GLY A 18 -22.00 1.17 -2.31
CA GLY A 18 -22.55 1.22 -3.67
C GLY A 18 -22.36 -0.05 -4.50
N PHE A 19 -21.91 -1.14 -3.89
CA PHE A 19 -21.72 -2.43 -4.56
C PHE A 19 -22.84 -3.42 -4.28
N ASP A 20 -22.84 -4.56 -4.97
CA ASP A 20 -23.80 -5.64 -4.77
C ASP A 20 -23.74 -6.19 -3.32
N ARG A 21 -24.89 -6.58 -2.79
CA ARG A 21 -25.02 -7.08 -1.40
C ARG A 21 -24.15 -8.29 -1.10
N SER A 22 -23.86 -9.12 -2.11
CA SER A 22 -23.01 -10.32 -1.95
C SER A 22 -21.59 -9.97 -1.50
N LEU A 23 -21.04 -8.82 -1.90
CA LEU A 23 -19.70 -8.38 -1.48
C LEU A 23 -19.60 -8.12 0.02
N TYR A 24 -20.69 -7.64 0.64
CA TYR A 24 -20.73 -7.39 2.09
C TYR A 24 -20.91 -8.67 2.93
N GLN A 25 -21.08 -9.83 2.30
CA GLN A 25 -21.15 -11.12 2.97
C GLN A 25 -19.82 -11.88 2.96
N ILE A 26 -18.84 -11.39 2.20
CA ILE A 26 -17.52 -11.98 2.13
C ILE A 26 -16.84 -11.82 3.51
N ASN A 27 -16.28 -12.92 4.01
CA ASN A 27 -15.46 -12.94 5.21
C ASN A 27 -14.11 -13.57 4.91
N TYR A 28 -13.03 -12.87 5.24
CA TYR A 28 -11.67 -13.38 5.08
C TYR A 28 -11.05 -13.68 6.47
N PRO A 29 -11.14 -14.92 6.97
CA PRO A 29 -10.88 -15.27 8.36
C PRO A 29 -9.38 -15.53 8.67
N ALA A 30 -8.46 -14.82 8.01
CA ALA A 30 -7.03 -14.97 8.28
C ALA A 30 -6.69 -14.58 9.72
N LYS A 31 -5.66 -15.23 10.26
CA LYS A 31 -5.13 -14.89 11.59
C LYS A 31 -4.26 -13.65 11.51
N GLY A 32 -4.33 -12.79 12.52
CA GLY A 32 -3.32 -11.75 12.74
C GLY A 32 -1.99 -12.37 13.18
N ALA A 33 -0.88 -11.88 12.63
CA ALA A 33 0.48 -12.27 13.07
C ALA A 33 0.95 -11.37 14.21
N GLN A 34 0.36 -11.51 15.40
CA GLN A 34 0.57 -10.61 16.53
C GLN A 34 2.04 -10.48 16.94
N ALA A 35 2.77 -11.60 17.05
CA ALA A 35 4.18 -11.57 17.44
C ALA A 35 5.04 -10.80 16.43
N LEU A 36 4.76 -10.96 15.12
CA LEU A 36 5.43 -10.17 14.07
C LEU A 36 5.06 -8.70 14.19
N ALA A 37 3.80 -8.36 14.44
CA ALA A 37 3.37 -6.98 14.60
C ALA A 37 4.02 -6.28 15.80
N GLU A 38 4.19 -6.99 16.91
CA GLU A 38 4.91 -6.49 18.10
C GLU A 38 6.38 -6.25 17.78
N THR A 39 7.07 -7.21 17.16
CA THR A 39 8.48 -7.06 16.74
C THR A 39 8.65 -5.87 15.79
N LEU A 40 7.79 -5.75 14.76
CA LEU A 40 7.82 -4.63 13.82
C LEU A 40 7.55 -3.29 14.50
N SER A 41 6.65 -3.26 15.48
CA SER A 41 6.37 -2.04 16.25
C SER A 41 7.60 -1.56 17.02
N ASP A 42 8.33 -2.48 17.64
CA ASP A 42 9.52 -2.15 18.41
C ASP A 42 10.67 -1.70 17.48
N GLU A 43 10.90 -2.40 16.39
CA GLU A 43 11.92 -2.04 15.39
C GLU A 43 11.64 -0.68 14.75
N LEU A 44 10.41 -0.45 14.29
CA LEU A 44 10.01 0.83 13.69
C LEU A 44 10.06 1.99 14.69
N ALA A 45 9.68 1.75 15.95
CA ALA A 45 9.78 2.77 17.00
C ALA A 45 11.26 3.16 17.27
N GLY A 46 12.16 2.20 17.27
CA GLY A 46 13.61 2.45 17.39
C GLY A 46 14.15 3.30 16.25
N VAL A 47 13.78 2.95 15.03
CA VAL A 47 14.21 3.70 13.83
C VAL A 47 13.62 5.10 13.78
N LEU A 48 12.35 5.26 14.08
CA LEU A 48 11.72 6.60 14.13
C LEU A 48 12.33 7.48 15.24
N ALA A 49 12.77 6.89 16.34
CA ALA A 49 13.48 7.63 17.38
C ALA A 49 14.88 8.08 16.94
N GLU A 50 15.57 7.28 16.12
CA GLU A 50 16.93 7.56 15.64
C GLU A 50 16.93 8.43 14.37
N TYR A 51 15.96 8.23 13.48
CA TYR A 51 15.92 8.81 12.13
C TYR A 51 14.61 9.55 11.84
N GLY A 52 13.96 10.11 12.86
CA GLY A 52 12.63 10.76 12.71
C GLY A 52 12.57 11.80 11.60
N ASP A 53 13.67 12.55 11.40
CA ASP A 53 13.78 13.56 10.33
C ASP A 53 13.87 12.94 8.91
N VAL A 54 14.23 11.66 8.80
CA VAL A 54 14.35 10.96 7.50
C VAL A 54 12.96 10.78 6.82
N PHE A 55 11.89 10.82 7.59
CA PHE A 55 10.52 10.69 7.12
C PHE A 55 9.79 12.04 6.96
N ALA A 56 10.47 13.16 7.24
CA ALA A 56 9.94 14.47 6.91
C ALA A 56 9.95 14.67 5.38
N SER A 57 8.86 15.16 4.82
CA SER A 57 8.82 15.48 3.38
C SER A 57 9.57 16.80 3.11
N ASP A 58 10.29 16.87 1.98
CA ASP A 58 11.00 18.08 1.57
C ASP A 58 10.05 19.28 1.31
N SER A 59 8.73 19.04 1.28
CA SER A 59 7.70 20.07 1.10
C SER A 59 7.33 20.82 2.39
N ASP A 60 7.87 20.43 3.55
CA ASP A 60 7.45 20.93 4.86
C ASP A 60 8.31 22.09 5.42
N GLU A 61 9.04 22.85 4.57
CA GLU A 61 9.80 24.03 5.05
C GLU A 61 8.99 25.07 5.84
N GLN A 62 7.66 24.94 5.90
CA GLN A 62 6.78 25.89 6.62
C GLN A 62 5.71 25.25 7.52
N LYS A 63 5.73 23.95 7.78
CA LYS A 63 4.79 23.33 8.70
C LYS A 63 5.46 22.97 10.03
N ASP A 64 4.81 23.43 11.08
CA ASP A 64 5.12 23.27 12.50
C ASP A 64 5.81 21.92 12.83
N LYS A 65 6.92 21.97 13.60
CA LYS A 65 7.76 20.84 14.04
C LYS A 65 7.03 19.75 14.87
N THR A 66 5.73 19.57 14.66
CA THR A 66 4.90 18.57 15.36
C THR A 66 5.00 17.16 14.76
N HIS A 67 5.70 16.99 13.61
CA HIS A 67 5.86 15.69 12.95
C HIS A 67 6.91 14.76 13.58
N ALA A 68 7.67 15.25 14.55
CA ALA A 68 8.70 14.47 15.27
C ALA A 68 8.14 13.35 16.17
N ASN A 69 6.85 13.06 16.14
CA ASN A 69 6.20 12.14 17.08
C ASN A 69 5.35 11.07 16.40
N THR A 70 5.83 10.50 15.28
CA THR A 70 5.18 9.31 14.70
C THR A 70 5.32 8.15 15.67
N LYS A 71 4.26 7.89 16.43
CA LYS A 71 4.22 6.79 17.38
C LYS A 71 3.77 5.51 16.68
N VAL A 72 4.62 4.51 16.69
CA VAL A 72 4.24 3.16 16.26
C VAL A 72 3.44 2.50 17.38
N SER A 73 2.33 1.88 17.04
CA SER A 73 1.50 1.13 17.98
C SER A 73 0.84 -0.06 17.29
N THR A 74 0.65 -1.15 18.02
CA THR A 74 -0.12 -2.30 17.55
C THR A 74 -1.59 -2.17 17.95
N ASN A 75 -2.49 -2.54 17.03
CA ASN A 75 -3.92 -2.65 17.33
C ASN A 75 -4.44 -4.04 16.91
N PRO A 76 -4.49 -5.01 17.83
CA PRO A 76 -4.91 -6.38 17.52
C PRO A 76 -6.39 -6.50 17.14
N LEU A 77 -7.18 -5.47 17.38
CA LEU A 77 -8.61 -5.44 17.06
C LEU A 77 -8.93 -4.70 15.75
N ARG A 78 -7.93 -4.10 15.09
CA ARG A 78 -8.16 -3.43 13.81
C ARG A 78 -8.63 -4.44 12.78
N PRO A 79 -9.79 -4.22 12.13
CA PRO A 79 -10.25 -5.11 11.07
C PRO A 79 -9.38 -4.96 9.82
N PHE A 80 -9.32 -6.01 8.98
CA PHE A 80 -8.71 -5.93 7.66
C PHE A 80 -9.61 -5.13 6.73
N ASP A 81 -9.11 -4.03 6.18
CA ASP A 81 -9.80 -3.24 5.16
C ASP A 81 -9.77 -3.93 3.79
N HIS A 82 -10.50 -3.37 2.81
CA HIS A 82 -10.59 -3.96 1.48
C HIS A 82 -9.23 -4.06 0.77
N GLY A 83 -8.32 -3.14 1.03
CA GLY A 83 -6.95 -3.19 0.49
C GLY A 83 -6.18 -4.42 0.95
N VAL A 84 -6.52 -5.00 2.10
CA VAL A 84 -5.92 -6.23 2.64
C VAL A 84 -6.69 -7.46 2.17
N TRP A 85 -7.99 -7.55 2.49
CA TRP A 85 -8.70 -8.82 2.30
C TRP A 85 -9.04 -9.13 0.84
N VAL A 86 -9.28 -8.13 -0.01
CA VAL A 86 -9.61 -8.38 -1.42
C VAL A 86 -8.47 -9.08 -2.17
N PRO A 87 -7.24 -8.55 -2.21
CA PRO A 87 -6.15 -9.25 -2.89
C PRO A 87 -5.82 -10.59 -2.24
N LEU A 88 -5.88 -10.69 -0.91
CA LEU A 88 -5.56 -11.93 -0.21
C LEU A 88 -6.61 -13.02 -0.41
N LEU A 89 -7.88 -12.68 -0.62
CA LEU A 89 -8.93 -13.63 -0.97
C LEU A 89 -8.60 -14.40 -2.26
N HIS A 90 -7.90 -13.76 -3.20
CA HIS A 90 -7.48 -14.39 -4.45
C HIS A 90 -6.11 -15.06 -4.36
N LEU A 91 -5.16 -14.46 -3.65
CA LEU A 91 -3.80 -14.99 -3.50
C LEU A 91 -3.74 -16.17 -2.52
N TYR A 92 -4.48 -16.09 -1.41
CA TYR A 92 -4.50 -17.07 -0.33
C TYR A 92 -5.94 -17.38 0.08
N PRO A 93 -6.75 -18.01 -0.77
CA PRO A 93 -8.20 -18.23 -0.53
C PRO A 93 -8.50 -19.09 0.71
N GLN A 94 -7.53 -19.86 1.17
CA GLN A 94 -7.68 -20.67 2.39
C GLN A 94 -7.51 -19.86 3.68
N ALA A 95 -7.07 -18.61 3.58
CA ALA A 95 -6.81 -17.73 4.71
C ALA A 95 -5.90 -18.34 5.80
N ASP A 96 -4.96 -19.21 5.38
CA ASP A 96 -4.07 -19.99 6.25
C ASP A 96 -2.73 -19.29 6.55
N VAL A 97 -2.42 -18.21 5.82
CA VAL A 97 -1.24 -17.37 6.05
C VAL A 97 -1.58 -16.29 7.06
N PRO A 98 -0.81 -16.13 8.15
CA PRO A 98 -1.00 -15.03 9.10
C PRO A 98 -0.65 -13.69 8.48
N VAL A 99 -1.41 -12.63 8.82
CA VAL A 99 -1.32 -11.31 8.18
C VAL A 99 -1.04 -10.22 9.21
N VAL A 100 -0.18 -9.27 8.85
CA VAL A 100 -0.05 -7.97 9.50
C VAL A 100 -0.49 -6.90 8.51
N GLN A 101 -1.44 -6.06 8.91
CA GLN A 101 -1.78 -4.84 8.19
C GLN A 101 -0.94 -3.69 8.72
N LEU A 102 -0.10 -3.11 7.87
CA LEU A 102 0.67 -1.91 8.17
C LEU A 102 -0.05 -0.70 7.58
N SER A 103 -0.45 0.24 8.43
CA SER A 103 -1.05 1.50 7.97
C SER A 103 0.05 2.49 7.61
N LEU A 104 -0.08 3.12 6.46
CA LEU A 104 0.79 4.24 6.09
C LEU A 104 0.31 5.51 6.81
N PRO A 105 1.24 6.29 7.41
CA PRO A 105 0.90 7.59 7.99
C PRO A 105 0.38 8.56 6.91
N THR A 106 -0.59 9.38 7.26
CA THR A 106 -1.25 10.30 6.32
C THR A 106 -0.34 11.41 5.79
N HIS A 107 0.80 11.65 6.42
CA HIS A 107 1.81 12.61 5.99
C HIS A 107 2.95 11.97 5.17
N PHE A 108 2.92 10.66 4.95
CA PHE A 108 3.92 10.00 4.11
C PHE A 108 3.66 10.32 2.65
N ASP A 109 4.73 10.65 1.96
CA ASP A 109 4.81 10.74 0.50
C ASP A 109 5.45 9.47 -0.10
N SER A 110 5.70 9.47 -1.39
CA SER A 110 6.38 8.38 -2.12
C SER A 110 7.77 8.07 -1.58
N HIS A 111 8.55 9.10 -1.21
CA HIS A 111 9.89 8.94 -0.67
C HIS A 111 9.87 8.29 0.72
N ALA A 112 8.97 8.73 1.60
CA ALA A 112 8.80 8.14 2.93
C ALA A 112 8.33 6.67 2.83
N CYS A 113 7.38 6.38 1.94
CA CYS A 113 6.93 5.01 1.68
C CYS A 113 8.06 4.12 1.15
N TYR A 114 8.88 4.62 0.22
CA TYR A 114 10.05 3.91 -0.29
C TYR A 114 11.07 3.62 0.81
N LYS A 115 11.41 4.61 1.64
CA LYS A 115 12.31 4.43 2.79
C LYS A 115 11.79 3.37 3.75
N LEU A 116 10.49 3.42 4.09
CA LEU A 116 9.86 2.41 4.94
C LEU A 116 9.97 0.99 4.34
N GLY A 117 9.73 0.84 3.06
CA GLY A 117 9.90 -0.44 2.35
C GLY A 117 11.34 -0.94 2.40
N ALA A 118 12.32 -0.06 2.16
CA ALA A 118 13.75 -0.39 2.19
C ALA A 118 14.18 -0.88 3.58
N MET A 119 13.70 -0.24 4.65
CA MET A 119 13.96 -0.66 6.02
C MET A 119 13.42 -2.06 6.33
N LEU A 120 12.26 -2.40 5.81
CA LEU A 120 11.62 -3.69 6.04
C LEU A 120 12.05 -4.76 5.03
N SER A 121 12.95 -4.46 4.09
CA SER A 121 13.40 -5.38 3.03
C SER A 121 14.00 -6.68 3.58
N GLY A 122 14.66 -6.63 4.75
CA GLY A 122 15.22 -7.79 5.44
C GLY A 122 14.21 -8.88 5.80
N LEU A 123 12.93 -8.53 5.98
CA LEU A 123 11.85 -9.49 6.28
C LEU A 123 11.67 -10.54 5.18
N ARG A 124 12.04 -10.23 3.95
CA ARG A 124 11.98 -11.16 2.81
C ARG A 124 12.85 -12.40 3.04
N HIS A 125 13.98 -12.26 3.73
CA HIS A 125 14.85 -13.37 4.11
C HIS A 125 14.24 -14.27 5.20
N LEU A 126 13.19 -13.79 5.88
CA LEU A 126 12.41 -14.55 6.86
C LEU A 126 11.14 -15.17 6.27
N GLN A 127 11.07 -15.26 4.93
CA GLN A 127 9.89 -15.76 4.20
C GLN A 127 8.61 -14.95 4.45
N ILE A 128 8.75 -13.66 4.71
CA ILE A 128 7.63 -12.73 4.85
C ILE A 128 7.42 -12.03 3.52
N LEU A 129 6.23 -12.18 2.95
CA LEU A 129 5.82 -11.47 1.74
C LEU A 129 5.37 -10.05 2.10
N LEU A 130 6.00 -9.05 1.51
CA LEU A 130 5.61 -7.65 1.63
C LEU A 130 4.71 -7.28 0.44
N ILE A 131 3.51 -6.78 0.72
CA ILE A 131 2.52 -6.42 -0.31
C ILE A 131 2.16 -4.95 -0.16
N GLY A 132 2.33 -4.17 -1.22
CA GLY A 132 1.72 -2.86 -1.38
C GLY A 132 0.42 -3.00 -2.17
N SER A 133 -0.73 -2.82 -1.52
CA SER A 133 -2.04 -2.93 -2.14
C SER A 133 -2.58 -1.54 -2.48
N GLY A 134 -2.91 -1.31 -3.75
CA GLY A 134 -3.41 -0.03 -4.24
C GLY A 134 -3.79 -0.10 -5.72
N SER A 135 -3.61 0.98 -6.44
CA SER A 135 -3.93 1.08 -7.86
C SER A 135 -2.93 1.99 -8.56
N ILE A 136 -2.51 1.64 -9.78
CA ILE A 136 -1.56 2.44 -10.56
C ILE A 136 -2.18 3.73 -11.06
N THR A 137 -3.48 3.75 -11.29
CA THR A 137 -4.26 4.95 -11.59
C THR A 137 -5.59 4.88 -10.85
N HIS A 138 -5.99 5.95 -10.17
CA HIS A 138 -7.18 5.95 -9.33
C HIS A 138 -7.91 7.29 -9.35
N ASN A 139 -8.73 7.53 -10.37
CA ASN A 139 -9.66 8.66 -10.41
C ASN A 139 -11.09 8.17 -10.61
N LEU A 140 -11.85 8.12 -9.53
CA LEU A 140 -13.23 7.63 -9.56
C LEU A 140 -14.17 8.54 -10.37
N ASN A 141 -13.81 9.82 -10.60
CA ASN A 141 -14.60 10.72 -11.43
C ASN A 141 -14.50 10.37 -12.92
N HIS A 142 -13.49 9.60 -13.32
CA HIS A 142 -13.29 9.16 -14.70
C HIS A 142 -13.80 7.74 -14.95
N LEU A 143 -14.43 7.10 -13.96
CA LEU A 143 -14.97 5.74 -14.13
C LEU A 143 -16.06 5.67 -15.19
N ARG A 144 -15.97 4.64 -16.02
CA ARG A 144 -17.00 4.26 -17.00
C ARG A 144 -17.17 2.74 -16.95
N TRP A 145 -18.16 2.30 -16.22
CA TRP A 145 -18.38 0.87 -15.90
C TRP A 145 -18.49 -0.05 -17.12
N GLN A 146 -18.96 0.47 -18.26
CA GLN A 146 -19.22 -0.30 -19.49
C GLN A 146 -18.35 0.20 -20.65
N ALA A 147 -17.25 0.88 -20.41
CA ALA A 147 -16.39 1.38 -21.47
C ALA A 147 -15.52 0.26 -22.05
N ASP A 148 -15.51 0.15 -23.35
CA ASP A 148 -14.58 -0.71 -24.10
C ASP A 148 -13.27 0.00 -24.46
N THR A 149 -13.09 1.23 -23.99
CA THR A 149 -11.92 2.06 -24.26
C THR A 149 -11.18 2.42 -22.97
N GLU A 150 -9.87 2.54 -23.07
CA GLU A 150 -9.01 3.01 -21.97
C GLU A 150 -8.88 4.53 -22.00
N ASP A 151 -8.83 5.15 -20.82
CA ASP A 151 -8.48 6.57 -20.69
C ASP A 151 -7.02 6.77 -21.13
N LYS A 152 -6.83 7.69 -22.09
CA LYS A 152 -5.51 7.93 -22.67
C LYS A 152 -4.50 8.43 -21.63
N LEU A 153 -4.93 9.35 -20.76
CA LEU A 153 -4.02 9.95 -19.77
C LEU A 153 -3.62 8.91 -18.71
N ALA A 154 -4.56 8.09 -18.24
CA ALA A 154 -4.29 7.00 -17.32
C ALA A 154 -3.32 5.98 -17.94
N LYS A 155 -3.49 5.65 -19.23
CA LYS A 155 -2.57 4.77 -19.97
C LYS A 155 -1.18 5.37 -20.11
N ASP A 156 -1.10 6.64 -20.50
CA ASP A 156 0.18 7.34 -20.65
C ASP A 156 0.93 7.41 -19.31
N PHE A 157 0.22 7.65 -18.20
CA PHE A 157 0.80 7.62 -16.85
C PHE A 157 1.36 6.24 -16.50
N LYS A 158 0.59 5.17 -16.73
CA LYS A 158 1.07 3.79 -16.48
C LYS A 158 2.35 3.48 -17.23
N VAL A 159 2.41 3.80 -18.52
CA VAL A 159 3.60 3.59 -19.36
C VAL A 159 4.78 4.41 -18.85
N TRP A 160 4.54 5.68 -18.52
CA TRP A 160 5.56 6.58 -17.99
C TRP A 160 6.09 6.05 -16.64
N LEU A 161 5.19 5.73 -15.68
CA LEU A 161 5.58 5.26 -14.35
C LEU A 161 6.39 3.96 -14.44
N LEU A 162 5.92 2.96 -15.22
CA LEU A 162 6.64 1.70 -15.39
C LEU A 162 8.04 1.92 -15.99
N ARG A 163 8.17 2.86 -16.92
CA ARG A 163 9.49 3.25 -17.45
C ARG A 163 10.38 3.80 -16.35
N GLN A 164 9.88 4.72 -15.52
CA GLN A 164 10.67 5.29 -14.43
C GLN A 164 11.05 4.21 -13.40
N LEU A 165 10.13 3.36 -13.00
CA LEU A 165 10.41 2.22 -12.11
C LEU A 165 11.54 1.31 -12.63
N LYS A 166 11.74 1.21 -13.94
CA LYS A 166 12.80 0.41 -14.58
C LYS A 166 14.12 1.14 -14.74
N THR A 167 14.11 2.45 -14.90
CA THR A 167 15.28 3.20 -15.38
C THR A 167 15.73 4.32 -14.46
N ASP A 168 14.82 4.89 -13.67
CA ASP A 168 15.08 6.06 -12.83
C ASP A 168 14.11 6.11 -11.65
N ILE A 169 14.52 5.48 -10.55
CA ILE A 169 13.71 5.39 -9.32
C ILE A 169 13.42 6.80 -8.76
N ALA A 170 14.37 7.73 -8.85
CA ALA A 170 14.16 9.09 -8.35
C ALA A 170 12.99 9.77 -9.07
N SER A 171 12.97 9.70 -10.40
CA SER A 171 11.81 10.20 -11.17
C SER A 171 10.51 9.45 -10.91
N ALA A 172 10.59 8.14 -10.55
CA ALA A 172 9.39 7.41 -10.14
C ALA A 172 8.85 7.91 -8.79
N LEU A 173 9.73 8.23 -7.85
CA LEU A 173 9.37 8.80 -6.55
C LEU A 173 8.78 10.21 -6.70
N ASP A 174 9.29 11.00 -7.66
CA ASP A 174 8.77 12.32 -8.00
C ASP A 174 7.62 12.24 -9.03
N TRP A 175 6.74 11.25 -8.90
CA TRP A 175 5.67 10.94 -9.85
C TRP A 175 4.74 12.11 -10.17
N GLN A 176 4.65 13.09 -9.29
CA GLN A 176 3.88 14.33 -9.48
C GLN A 176 4.47 15.24 -10.54
N THR A 177 5.67 14.93 -11.05
CA THR A 177 6.25 15.60 -12.23
C THR A 177 5.60 15.21 -13.55
N PHE A 178 4.79 14.13 -13.55
CA PHE A 178 3.98 13.77 -14.70
C PHE A 178 2.90 14.84 -14.96
N THR A 179 2.80 15.30 -16.21
CA THR A 179 1.82 16.32 -16.59
C THR A 179 0.40 15.82 -16.32
N ASP A 180 -0.41 16.67 -15.68
CA ASP A 180 -1.81 16.35 -15.33
C ASP A 180 -1.98 15.15 -14.35
N TYR A 181 -0.98 14.86 -13.54
CA TYR A 181 -1.04 13.77 -12.56
C TYR A 181 -2.29 13.82 -11.67
N GLN A 182 -2.79 15.00 -11.34
CA GLN A 182 -4.00 15.19 -10.53
C GLN A 182 -5.27 14.65 -11.20
N GLN A 183 -5.28 14.53 -12.53
CA GLN A 183 -6.38 13.90 -13.25
C GLN A 183 -6.31 12.36 -13.19
N VAL A 184 -5.12 11.82 -12.93
CA VAL A 184 -4.90 10.38 -12.77
C VAL A 184 -5.06 9.98 -11.29
N HIS A 185 -4.53 10.79 -10.40
CA HIS A 185 -4.58 10.63 -8.95
C HIS A 185 -4.98 11.96 -8.29
N PRO A 186 -6.28 12.22 -8.05
CA PRO A 186 -6.74 13.37 -7.26
C PRO A 186 -6.21 13.33 -5.82
N SER A 187 -5.93 12.15 -5.30
CA SER A 187 -5.28 11.85 -4.02
C SER A 187 -4.32 10.68 -4.21
N ASP A 188 -3.31 10.55 -3.38
CA ASP A 188 -2.16 9.67 -3.59
C ASP A 188 -2.20 8.35 -2.82
N GLU A 189 -3.12 8.18 -1.87
CA GLU A 189 -3.19 7.03 -0.97
C GLU A 189 -3.24 5.67 -1.66
N HIS A 190 -3.80 5.62 -2.88
CA HIS A 190 -3.87 4.39 -3.67
C HIS A 190 -2.60 4.10 -4.46
N LEU A 191 -1.73 5.10 -4.68
CA LEU A 191 -0.45 4.91 -5.35
C LEU A 191 0.71 4.67 -4.38
N LEU A 192 0.66 5.28 -3.19
CA LEU A 192 1.74 5.22 -2.20
C LEU A 192 2.19 3.79 -1.82
N PRO A 193 1.29 2.77 -1.71
CA PRO A 193 1.71 1.39 -1.44
C PRO A 193 2.68 0.79 -2.47
N LEU A 194 2.66 1.27 -3.72
CA LEU A 194 3.62 0.87 -4.75
C LEU A 194 5.06 1.20 -4.34
N PHE A 195 5.28 2.39 -3.80
CA PHE A 195 6.62 2.85 -3.41
C PHE A 195 7.15 2.12 -2.17
N PHE A 196 6.26 1.70 -1.27
CA PHE A 196 6.62 0.77 -0.20
C PHE A 196 7.15 -0.56 -0.76
N ALA A 197 6.45 -1.16 -1.71
CA ALA A 197 6.88 -2.41 -2.34
C ALA A 197 8.17 -2.23 -3.15
N LEU A 198 8.33 -1.10 -3.85
CA LEU A 198 9.55 -0.74 -4.58
C LEU A 198 10.75 -0.63 -3.64
N GLY A 199 10.59 0.01 -2.49
CA GLY A 199 11.66 0.13 -1.49
C GLY A 199 12.10 -1.23 -0.96
N ALA A 200 11.18 -2.16 -0.81
CA ALA A 200 11.47 -3.50 -0.32
C ALA A 200 12.23 -4.39 -1.33
N GLY A 201 12.16 -4.11 -2.64
CA GLY A 201 12.72 -5.03 -3.65
C GLY A 201 13.50 -4.39 -4.80
N GLN A 202 13.37 -3.11 -5.07
CA GLN A 202 14.11 -2.30 -6.06
C GLN A 202 13.92 -2.66 -7.55
N ARG A 203 14.02 -3.91 -7.96
CA ARG A 203 13.97 -4.31 -9.38
C ARG A 203 12.58 -4.79 -9.79
N VAL A 204 11.90 -4.01 -10.63
CA VAL A 204 10.52 -4.28 -11.06
C VAL A 204 10.43 -5.33 -12.17
N SER A 205 9.48 -6.25 -12.00
CA SER A 205 8.98 -7.16 -13.03
C SER A 205 7.45 -7.03 -13.13
N VAL A 206 6.94 -6.97 -14.35
CA VAL A 206 5.49 -6.92 -14.60
C VAL A 206 4.92 -8.33 -14.51
N VAL A 207 3.96 -8.54 -13.63
CA VAL A 207 3.25 -9.81 -13.46
C VAL A 207 1.93 -9.79 -14.21
N HIS A 208 1.22 -8.66 -14.16
CA HIS A 208 -0.05 -8.45 -14.86
C HIS A 208 -0.22 -6.98 -15.23
N GLU A 209 -0.84 -6.74 -16.36
CA GLU A 209 -1.24 -5.40 -16.82
C GLU A 209 -2.71 -5.40 -17.17
N SER A 210 -3.46 -4.45 -16.61
CA SER A 210 -4.85 -4.25 -17.00
C SER A 210 -5.31 -2.81 -16.74
N MET A 211 -6.31 -2.41 -17.50
CA MET A 211 -7.11 -1.21 -17.25
C MET A 211 -8.55 -1.63 -17.16
N ILE A 212 -9.22 -1.33 -16.06
CA ILE A 212 -10.64 -1.64 -15.89
C ILE A 212 -11.45 -0.37 -15.72
N HIS A 213 -12.73 -0.45 -16.09
CA HIS A 213 -13.68 0.67 -15.96
C HIS A 213 -13.14 1.99 -16.54
N HIS A 214 -12.43 1.90 -17.67
CA HIS A 214 -11.85 3.01 -18.42
C HIS A 214 -10.55 3.57 -17.83
N SER A 215 -10.46 3.81 -16.53
CA SER A 215 -9.40 4.62 -15.92
C SER A 215 -8.68 4.00 -14.73
N LEU A 216 -9.04 2.80 -14.28
CA LEU A 216 -8.35 2.14 -13.16
C LEU A 216 -7.26 1.19 -13.67
N GLY A 217 -6.01 1.52 -13.40
CA GLY A 217 -4.85 0.68 -13.68
C GLY A 217 -4.62 -0.35 -12.59
N MET A 218 -5.00 -1.60 -12.87
CA MET A 218 -4.93 -2.71 -11.91
C MET A 218 -3.73 -3.63 -12.21
N ASP A 219 -2.57 -3.03 -12.42
CA ASP A 219 -1.35 -3.77 -12.71
C ASP A 219 -0.80 -4.45 -11.46
N ILE A 220 -0.11 -5.57 -11.65
CA ILE A 220 0.60 -6.26 -10.59
C ILE A 220 2.08 -6.25 -10.93
N TYR A 221 2.87 -5.69 -10.04
CA TYR A 221 4.32 -5.66 -10.15
C TYR A 221 4.97 -6.50 -9.05
N ARG A 222 6.08 -7.16 -9.39
CA ARG A 222 6.96 -7.83 -8.45
C ARG A 222 8.27 -7.08 -8.38
N PHE A 223 8.76 -6.87 -7.18
CA PHE A 223 10.05 -6.23 -6.90
C PHE A 223 11.01 -7.25 -6.27
N ASP A 224 12.16 -7.48 -6.92
CA ASP A 224 13.19 -8.43 -6.48
C ASP A 224 14.45 -7.72 -5.96
#